data_2eef4997952907bf08c450aac59c17ca
#
_entry.id   2eef4997952907bf08c450aac59c17ca
#
_cell.length_a   1.000
_cell.length_b   1.000
_cell.length_c   1.000
_cell.angle_alpha   90.00
_cell.angle_beta   90.00
_cell.angle_gamma   90.00
#
_symmetry.space_group_name_H-M   'P 1'
#
loop_
_entity.id
_entity.type
_entity.pdbx_description
1 polymer ?
#
loop_
_entity_poly.entity_id
_entity_poly.type
_entity_poly.pdbx_seq_one_letter_code
_entity_poly.pdbx_strand_id
1 'polypeptide(L)'
;LLVGLGILNEDGSEGDASGPFNVELFAGSLDDNNAHFFYQGAIDTLQPYFDDGTLVVPSGQTDIEQVATLRWQQETAQKRMEDLLTANYVGTDKKVDGVLSPYDGLSRGIITALQNNGYTGTVADGFPPVTGQDAEIASVKLIQDDVQFATIFKDTRKLADQAVVAAVAYLNGEEPEANDTETYDNGVKVVPSYLLESDIVYASNITELLV
;
A
#
# COMPACT_ATOMS: atom_id res chain seq x y z
N LEU A 1 3.90 -4.21 -4.51
CA LEU A 1 3.56 -4.05 -5.93
C LEU A 1 4.56 -4.76 -6.83
N LEU A 2 5.87 -4.50 -6.70
CA LEU A 2 6.91 -5.10 -7.54
C LEU A 2 6.91 -6.63 -7.50
N VAL A 3 6.65 -7.22 -6.33
CA VAL A 3 6.50 -8.67 -6.18
C VAL A 3 5.28 -9.19 -6.93
N GLY A 4 4.13 -8.52 -6.81
CA GLY A 4 2.91 -8.90 -7.52
C GLY A 4 3.03 -8.83 -9.05
N LEU A 5 3.89 -7.94 -9.54
CA LEU A 5 4.23 -7.84 -10.97
C LEU A 5 5.32 -8.83 -11.42
N GLY A 6 5.92 -9.58 -10.50
CA GLY A 6 7.01 -10.52 -10.79
C GLY A 6 8.35 -9.84 -11.12
N ILE A 7 8.48 -8.54 -10.85
CA ILE A 7 9.73 -7.80 -11.00
C ILE A 7 10.71 -8.19 -9.88
N LEU A 8 10.19 -8.42 -8.68
CA LEU A 8 10.92 -8.95 -7.53
C LEU A 8 10.27 -10.22 -7.01
N ASN A 9 11.04 -11.07 -6.37
CA ASN A 9 10.56 -12.17 -5.55
C ASN A 9 10.22 -11.71 -4.13
N GLU A 10 9.50 -12.53 -3.34
CA GLU A 10 9.14 -12.21 -1.95
C GLU A 10 10.36 -12.00 -1.04
N ASP A 11 11.51 -12.57 -1.37
CA ASP A 11 12.78 -12.39 -0.65
C ASP A 11 13.57 -11.14 -1.08
N GLY A 12 13.01 -10.35 -2.00
CA GLY A 12 13.62 -9.12 -2.53
C GLY A 12 14.64 -9.33 -3.65
N SER A 13 14.90 -10.58 -4.06
CA SER A 13 15.75 -10.87 -5.23
C SER A 13 15.04 -10.49 -6.53
N GLU A 14 15.80 -10.34 -7.62
CA GLU A 14 15.25 -10.06 -8.95
C GLU A 14 14.32 -11.18 -9.41
N GLY A 15 13.15 -10.81 -9.94
CA GLY A 15 12.20 -11.70 -10.57
C GLY A 15 12.43 -11.79 -12.09
N ASP A 16 11.55 -12.52 -12.78
CA ASP A 16 11.70 -12.81 -14.21
C ASP A 16 10.96 -11.80 -15.13
N ALA A 17 10.12 -10.93 -14.56
CA ALA A 17 9.28 -10.02 -15.33
C ALA A 17 9.99 -8.68 -15.61
N SER A 18 9.86 -8.18 -16.84
CA SER A 18 10.64 -7.03 -17.32
C SER A 18 9.81 -5.84 -17.84
N GLY A 19 8.48 -5.82 -17.71
CA GLY A 19 7.65 -4.71 -18.13
C GLY A 19 7.65 -4.43 -19.65
N PRO A 20 7.14 -3.28 -20.12
CA PRO A 20 6.51 -2.25 -19.27
C PRO A 20 5.19 -2.68 -18.67
N PHE A 21 4.93 -2.25 -17.43
CA PHE A 21 3.67 -2.50 -16.72
C PHE A 21 2.90 -1.20 -16.52
N ASN A 22 1.62 -1.20 -16.85
CA ASN A 22 0.71 -0.08 -16.61
C ASN A 22 0.18 -0.15 -15.18
N VAL A 23 0.58 0.78 -14.36
CA VAL A 23 0.18 0.85 -12.95
C VAL A 23 -0.58 2.12 -12.64
N GLU A 24 -1.49 2.07 -11.69
CA GLU A 24 -2.14 3.26 -11.14
C GLU A 24 -1.82 3.41 -9.66
N LEU A 25 -1.72 4.66 -9.22
CA LEU A 25 -1.27 5.02 -7.89
C LEU A 25 -2.42 5.62 -7.08
N PHE A 26 -2.52 5.24 -5.81
CA PHE A 26 -3.45 5.82 -4.84
C PHE A 26 -2.69 6.22 -3.58
N ALA A 27 -3.09 7.33 -2.99
CA ALA A 27 -2.63 7.81 -1.70
C ALA A 27 -3.80 7.98 -0.74
N GLY A 28 -3.48 8.16 0.53
CA GLY A 28 -4.45 8.41 1.60
C GLY A 28 -4.97 9.85 1.63
N SER A 29 -5.57 10.23 2.74
CA SER A 29 -6.10 11.57 2.96
C SER A 29 -4.98 12.54 3.37
N LEU A 30 -4.89 13.71 2.73
CA LEU A 30 -3.80 14.67 2.93
C LEU A 30 -3.82 15.35 4.31
N ASP A 31 -4.91 15.24 5.05
CA ASP A 31 -5.01 15.69 6.44
C ASP A 31 -4.44 14.67 7.45
N ASP A 32 -4.01 13.51 6.97
CA ASP A 32 -3.31 12.48 7.73
C ASP A 32 -1.84 12.43 7.31
N ASN A 33 -0.93 12.66 8.26
CA ASN A 33 0.50 12.67 8.00
C ASN A 33 1.02 11.30 7.49
N ASN A 34 0.37 10.19 7.85
CA ASN A 34 0.72 8.86 7.34
C ASN A 34 0.57 8.76 5.81
N ALA A 35 -0.38 9.48 5.21
CA ALA A 35 -0.55 9.48 3.76
C ALA A 35 0.71 9.96 3.04
N HIS A 36 1.38 10.97 3.59
CA HIS A 36 2.61 11.54 3.03
C HIS A 36 3.78 10.55 3.17
N PHE A 37 3.97 9.96 4.36
CA PHE A 37 5.05 8.99 4.59
C PHE A 37 4.86 7.72 3.75
N PHE A 38 3.65 7.18 3.70
CA PHE A 38 3.39 5.97 2.92
C PHE A 38 3.60 6.21 1.43
N TYR A 39 3.12 7.34 0.91
CA TYR A 39 3.29 7.67 -0.50
C TYR A 39 4.75 7.93 -0.85
N GLN A 40 5.47 8.72 -0.03
CA GLN A 40 6.87 9.02 -0.27
C GLN A 40 7.72 7.74 -0.26
N GLY A 41 7.56 6.87 0.74
CA GLY A 41 8.29 5.60 0.80
C GLY A 41 8.00 4.67 -0.38
N ALA A 42 6.76 4.67 -0.87
CA ALA A 42 6.39 3.92 -2.06
C ALA A 42 7.06 4.51 -3.31
N ILE A 43 7.01 5.84 -3.50
CA ILE A 43 7.63 6.49 -4.66
C ILE A 43 9.14 6.34 -4.63
N ASP A 44 9.81 6.52 -3.49
CA ASP A 44 11.26 6.32 -3.37
C ASP A 44 11.67 4.91 -3.83
N THR A 45 10.84 3.90 -3.54
CA THR A 45 11.07 2.52 -3.97
C THR A 45 10.78 2.31 -5.46
N LEU A 46 9.73 2.94 -6.00
CA LEU A 46 9.26 2.72 -7.36
C LEU A 46 9.95 3.63 -8.40
N GLN A 47 10.57 4.74 -7.96
CA GLN A 47 11.15 5.74 -8.85
C GLN A 47 12.14 5.17 -9.88
N PRO A 48 13.08 4.26 -9.52
CA PRO A 48 13.98 3.66 -10.50
C PRO A 48 13.26 2.95 -11.65
N TYR A 49 12.12 2.31 -11.34
CA TYR A 49 11.31 1.58 -12.33
C TYR A 49 10.42 2.51 -13.18
N PHE A 50 10.10 3.70 -12.68
CA PHE A 50 9.50 4.75 -13.51
C PHE A 50 10.53 5.38 -14.43
N ASP A 51 11.74 5.64 -13.94
CA ASP A 51 12.82 6.28 -14.69
C ASP A 51 13.31 5.43 -15.87
N ASP A 52 13.35 4.11 -15.71
CA ASP A 52 13.77 3.18 -16.77
C ASP A 52 12.63 2.70 -17.67
N GLY A 53 11.37 3.06 -17.33
CA GLY A 53 10.17 2.72 -18.09
C GLY A 53 9.62 1.31 -17.84
N THR A 54 10.12 0.59 -16.85
CA THR A 54 9.55 -0.70 -16.41
C THR A 54 8.14 -0.52 -15.86
N LEU A 55 7.90 0.59 -15.16
CA LEU A 55 6.57 1.00 -14.71
C LEU A 55 6.11 2.25 -15.47
N VAL A 56 4.88 2.25 -15.91
CA VAL A 56 4.24 3.37 -16.59
C VAL A 56 2.94 3.69 -15.89
N VAL A 57 2.63 4.97 -15.70
CA VAL A 57 1.35 5.45 -15.17
C VAL A 57 0.54 6.05 -16.33
N PRO A 58 -0.39 5.31 -16.97
CA PRO A 58 -1.12 5.79 -18.14
C PRO A 58 -1.97 7.04 -17.89
N SER A 59 -2.44 7.24 -16.66
CA SER A 59 -3.15 8.46 -16.27
C SER A 59 -2.23 9.69 -16.16
N GLY A 60 -0.91 9.49 -16.03
CA GLY A 60 0.05 10.55 -15.73
C GLY A 60 -0.10 11.15 -14.33
N GLN A 61 -0.95 10.57 -13.47
CA GLN A 61 -1.19 11.06 -12.11
C GLN A 61 -0.18 10.46 -11.15
N THR A 62 0.85 11.22 -10.82
CA THR A 62 1.95 10.79 -9.94
C THR A 62 2.18 11.72 -8.75
N ASP A 63 1.57 12.92 -8.75
CA ASP A 63 1.64 13.80 -7.59
C ASP A 63 0.65 13.37 -6.51
N ILE A 64 1.06 13.48 -5.24
CA ILE A 64 0.23 13.02 -4.12
C ILE A 64 -1.15 13.69 -4.10
N GLU A 65 -1.24 14.97 -4.48
CA GLU A 65 -2.49 15.73 -4.56
C GLU A 65 -3.46 15.16 -5.61
N GLN A 66 -2.94 14.56 -6.69
CA GLN A 66 -3.75 13.95 -7.75
C GLN A 66 -4.27 12.57 -7.37
N VAL A 67 -3.52 11.85 -6.54
CA VAL A 67 -3.80 10.45 -6.19
C VAL A 67 -4.41 10.29 -4.79
N ALA A 68 -4.54 11.39 -4.04
CA ALA A 68 -5.08 11.40 -2.68
C ALA A 68 -6.54 10.94 -2.63
N THR A 69 -6.90 10.27 -1.53
CA THR A 69 -8.26 9.79 -1.28
C THR A 69 -8.77 10.42 0.01
N LEU A 70 -9.67 11.40 -0.14
CA LEU A 70 -10.23 12.15 0.98
C LEU A 70 -10.83 11.21 2.03
N ARG A 71 -10.41 11.40 3.29
CA ARG A 71 -10.86 10.63 4.47
C ARG A 71 -10.70 9.12 4.32
N TRP A 72 -9.77 8.67 3.48
CA TRP A 72 -9.54 7.25 3.23
C TRP A 72 -10.81 6.48 2.82
N GLN A 73 -11.73 7.12 2.09
CA GLN A 73 -13.04 6.54 1.77
C GLN A 73 -12.96 5.56 0.62
N GLN A 74 -13.47 4.35 0.86
CA GLN A 74 -13.52 3.26 -0.12
C GLN A 74 -14.25 3.67 -1.40
N GLU A 75 -15.41 4.32 -1.27
CA GLU A 75 -16.24 4.75 -2.39
C GLU A 75 -15.55 5.80 -3.25
N THR A 76 -14.74 6.66 -2.62
CA THR A 76 -13.94 7.66 -3.35
C THR A 76 -12.85 6.99 -4.18
N ALA A 77 -12.17 5.98 -3.62
CA ALA A 77 -11.18 5.20 -4.34
C ALA A 77 -11.81 4.40 -5.49
N GLN A 78 -12.96 3.76 -5.24
CA GLN A 78 -13.70 3.03 -6.27
C GLN A 78 -14.06 3.95 -7.43
N LYS A 79 -14.69 5.09 -7.14
CA LYS A 79 -15.08 6.05 -8.18
C LYS A 79 -13.86 6.55 -8.97
N ARG A 80 -12.76 6.89 -8.29
CA ARG A 80 -11.54 7.34 -8.97
C ARG A 80 -10.99 6.25 -9.89
N MET A 81 -10.99 4.98 -9.46
CA MET A 81 -10.55 3.88 -10.31
C MET A 81 -11.47 3.69 -11.53
N GLU A 82 -12.79 3.81 -11.37
CA GLU A 82 -13.74 3.77 -12.48
C GLU A 82 -13.50 4.92 -13.48
N ASP A 83 -13.23 6.13 -12.98
CA ASP A 83 -12.89 7.31 -13.80
C ASP A 83 -11.55 7.08 -14.57
N LEU A 84 -10.52 6.53 -13.90
CA LEU A 84 -9.23 6.19 -14.52
C LEU A 84 -9.38 5.15 -15.63
N LEU A 85 -10.13 4.08 -15.37
CA LEU A 85 -10.41 3.03 -16.36
C LEU A 85 -11.11 3.60 -17.60
N THR A 86 -12.13 4.42 -17.39
CA THR A 86 -12.88 5.06 -18.48
C THR A 86 -12.01 5.98 -19.31
N ALA A 87 -11.16 6.79 -18.66
CA ALA A 87 -10.38 7.82 -19.34
C ALA A 87 -9.14 7.27 -20.06
N ASN A 88 -8.50 6.22 -19.53
CA ASN A 88 -7.16 5.83 -19.98
C ASN A 88 -7.07 4.41 -20.57
N TYR A 89 -8.09 3.56 -20.35
CA TYR A 89 -8.05 2.14 -20.73
C TYR A 89 -9.17 1.74 -21.64
N VAL A 90 -10.41 2.22 -21.45
CA VAL A 90 -11.54 1.87 -22.30
C VAL A 90 -11.29 2.34 -23.75
N GLY A 91 -11.44 1.41 -24.70
CA GLY A 91 -11.21 1.68 -26.12
C GLY A 91 -9.74 1.74 -26.53
N THR A 92 -8.83 1.33 -25.64
CA THR A 92 -7.40 1.18 -25.93
C THR A 92 -6.97 -0.28 -25.80
N ASP A 93 -5.74 -0.59 -26.23
CA ASP A 93 -5.13 -1.92 -26.04
C ASP A 93 -4.46 -2.07 -24.67
N LYS A 94 -4.50 -1.02 -23.83
CA LYS A 94 -3.88 -1.02 -22.51
C LYS A 94 -4.75 -1.75 -21.50
N LYS A 95 -4.10 -2.41 -20.56
CA LYS A 95 -4.71 -2.97 -19.34
C LYS A 95 -4.01 -2.42 -18.12
N VAL A 96 -4.70 -2.40 -17.00
CA VAL A 96 -4.07 -2.19 -15.69
C VAL A 96 -3.34 -3.48 -15.34
N ASP A 97 -2.05 -3.38 -15.08
CA ASP A 97 -1.21 -4.51 -14.68
C ASP A 97 -1.02 -4.57 -13.17
N GLY A 98 -1.18 -3.44 -12.45
CA GLY A 98 -1.13 -3.41 -10.99
C GLY A 98 -1.59 -2.08 -10.42
N VAL A 99 -1.93 -2.06 -9.13
CA VAL A 99 -2.36 -0.85 -8.43
C VAL A 99 -1.67 -0.73 -7.07
N LEU A 100 -1.00 0.41 -6.86
CA LEU A 100 -0.52 0.81 -5.55
C LEU A 100 -1.68 1.37 -4.74
N SER A 101 -2.05 0.71 -3.66
CA SER A 101 -3.06 1.17 -2.70
C SER A 101 -2.48 1.16 -1.29
N PRO A 102 -2.61 2.25 -0.52
CA PRO A 102 -2.01 2.41 0.79
C PRO A 102 -2.87 1.89 1.94
N TYR A 103 -4.07 1.35 1.68
CA TYR A 103 -5.01 0.93 2.72
C TYR A 103 -6.03 -0.08 2.17
N ASP A 104 -6.32 -1.11 2.94
CA ASP A 104 -7.22 -2.19 2.58
C ASP A 104 -8.65 -1.75 2.19
N GLY A 105 -9.18 -0.71 2.86
CA GLY A 105 -10.47 -0.15 2.50
C GLY A 105 -10.48 0.40 1.07
N LEU A 106 -9.44 1.14 0.68
CA LEU A 106 -9.28 1.63 -0.67
C LEU A 106 -9.14 0.48 -1.66
N SER A 107 -8.33 -0.52 -1.31
CA SER A 107 -8.08 -1.70 -2.15
C SER A 107 -9.36 -2.44 -2.52
N ARG A 108 -10.28 -2.61 -1.57
CA ARG A 108 -11.59 -3.22 -1.85
C ARG A 108 -12.44 -2.40 -2.83
N GLY A 109 -12.39 -1.08 -2.72
CA GLY A 109 -13.06 -0.19 -3.69
C GLY A 109 -12.45 -0.30 -5.09
N ILE A 110 -11.11 -0.29 -5.16
CA ILE A 110 -10.36 -0.45 -6.41
C ILE A 110 -10.65 -1.80 -7.07
N ILE A 111 -10.62 -2.89 -6.30
CA ILE A 111 -10.94 -4.24 -6.77
C ILE A 111 -12.37 -4.28 -7.32
N THR A 112 -13.34 -3.67 -6.62
CA THR A 112 -14.72 -3.58 -7.09
C THR A 112 -14.81 -2.84 -8.43
N ALA A 113 -14.10 -1.73 -8.59
CA ALA A 113 -14.06 -0.97 -9.83
C ALA A 113 -13.46 -1.79 -10.99
N LEU A 114 -12.36 -2.51 -10.73
CA LEU A 114 -11.73 -3.41 -11.71
C LEU A 114 -12.71 -4.50 -12.15
N GLN A 115 -13.36 -5.18 -11.22
CA GLN A 115 -14.33 -6.24 -11.49
C GLN A 115 -15.53 -5.73 -12.30
N ASN A 116 -16.07 -4.56 -11.97
CA ASN A 116 -17.16 -3.92 -12.70
C ASN A 116 -16.77 -3.55 -14.15
N ASN A 117 -15.48 -3.40 -14.42
CA ASN A 117 -14.93 -3.07 -15.74
C ASN A 117 -14.30 -4.27 -16.47
N GLY A 118 -14.66 -5.50 -16.07
CA GLY A 118 -14.37 -6.71 -16.81
C GLY A 118 -13.04 -7.40 -16.46
N TYR A 119 -12.34 -6.93 -15.43
CA TYR A 119 -11.21 -7.68 -14.87
C TYR A 119 -11.77 -8.83 -14.02
N THR A 120 -11.40 -10.07 -14.32
CA THR A 120 -11.95 -11.27 -13.69
C THR A 120 -10.86 -12.26 -13.34
N GLY A 121 -11.18 -13.25 -12.51
CA GLY A 121 -10.25 -14.28 -12.06
C GLY A 121 -9.48 -13.86 -10.81
N THR A 122 -8.37 -14.53 -10.58
CA THR A 122 -7.45 -14.32 -9.46
C THR A 122 -6.18 -13.62 -9.93
N VAL A 123 -5.31 -13.22 -9.01
CA VAL A 123 -3.99 -12.68 -9.35
C VAL A 123 -3.19 -13.69 -10.17
N ALA A 124 -3.26 -14.97 -9.79
CA ALA A 124 -2.64 -16.06 -10.56
C ALA A 124 -3.23 -16.23 -11.97
N ASP A 125 -4.50 -15.86 -12.19
CA ASP A 125 -5.16 -15.85 -13.49
C ASP A 125 -4.96 -14.56 -14.29
N GLY A 126 -4.19 -13.59 -13.74
CA GLY A 126 -3.90 -12.30 -14.38
C GLY A 126 -4.78 -11.14 -13.93
N PHE A 127 -5.49 -11.25 -12.81
CA PHE A 127 -6.10 -10.09 -12.16
C PHE A 127 -4.98 -9.17 -11.63
N PRO A 128 -5.09 -7.84 -11.79
CA PRO A 128 -4.05 -6.93 -11.37
C PRO A 128 -3.74 -7.04 -9.87
N PRO A 129 -2.49 -7.21 -9.44
CA PRO A 129 -2.12 -7.15 -8.05
C PRO A 129 -2.46 -5.77 -7.46
N VAL A 130 -3.27 -5.77 -6.42
CA VAL A 130 -3.63 -4.59 -5.63
C VAL A 130 -3.00 -4.72 -4.25
N THR A 131 -2.20 -3.74 -3.86
CA THR A 131 -1.59 -3.69 -2.52
C THR A 131 -2.59 -3.17 -1.48
N GLY A 132 -2.25 -3.24 -0.20
CA GLY A 132 -3.05 -2.71 0.89
C GLY A 132 -2.24 -2.54 2.17
N GLN A 133 -2.86 -2.04 3.22
CA GLN A 133 -2.33 -1.99 4.58
C GLN A 133 -3.46 -2.21 5.59
N ASP A 134 -3.08 -2.61 6.79
CA ASP A 134 -3.83 -2.79 8.03
C ASP A 134 -4.38 -4.19 8.26
N ALA A 135 -4.23 -5.10 7.31
CA ALA A 135 -4.65 -6.51 7.42
C ALA A 135 -6.09 -6.66 7.95
N GLU A 136 -7.00 -5.86 7.39
CA GLU A 136 -8.43 -5.96 7.74
C GLU A 136 -9.00 -7.32 7.34
N ILE A 137 -9.82 -7.92 8.18
CA ILE A 137 -10.36 -9.28 7.99
C ILE A 137 -10.96 -9.47 6.59
N ALA A 138 -11.67 -8.46 6.06
CA ALA A 138 -12.27 -8.56 4.74
C ALA A 138 -11.22 -8.63 3.63
N SER A 139 -10.11 -7.90 3.75
CA SER A 139 -8.99 -7.91 2.81
C SER A 139 -8.13 -9.16 2.95
N VAL A 140 -7.90 -9.64 4.17
CA VAL A 140 -7.21 -10.93 4.40
C VAL A 140 -7.96 -12.09 3.71
N LYS A 141 -9.30 -12.08 3.72
CA LYS A 141 -10.09 -13.05 2.95
C LYS A 141 -9.90 -12.90 1.45
N LEU A 142 -9.83 -11.68 0.93
CA LEU A 142 -9.54 -11.46 -0.50
C LEU A 142 -8.12 -11.92 -0.87
N ILE A 143 -7.16 -11.81 0.06
CA ILE A 143 -5.81 -12.34 -0.15
C ILE A 143 -5.82 -13.87 -0.15
N GLN A 144 -6.57 -14.51 0.75
CA GLN A 144 -6.77 -15.97 0.75
C GLN A 144 -7.42 -16.47 -0.56
N ASP A 145 -8.34 -15.68 -1.11
CA ASP A 145 -9.04 -15.97 -2.37
C ASP A 145 -8.24 -15.52 -3.61
N ASP A 146 -7.00 -15.05 -3.42
CA ASP A 146 -6.08 -14.58 -4.48
C ASP A 146 -6.69 -13.46 -5.35
N VAL A 147 -7.47 -12.56 -4.74
CA VAL A 147 -8.10 -11.40 -5.40
C VAL A 147 -7.39 -10.09 -5.03
N GLN A 148 -7.04 -9.90 -3.75
CA GLN A 148 -6.10 -8.87 -3.31
C GLN A 148 -4.72 -9.50 -3.19
N PHE A 149 -3.66 -8.83 -3.66
CA PHE A 149 -2.33 -9.42 -3.68
C PHE A 149 -1.68 -9.50 -2.30
N ALA A 150 -1.68 -8.38 -1.56
CA ALA A 150 -0.99 -8.29 -0.27
C ALA A 150 -1.56 -7.18 0.59
N THR A 151 -1.27 -7.25 1.89
CA THR A 151 -1.49 -6.17 2.85
C THR A 151 -0.30 -6.06 3.81
N ILE A 152 -0.16 -4.91 4.47
CA ILE A 152 0.85 -4.70 5.52
C ILE A 152 0.18 -4.88 6.88
N PHE A 153 0.70 -5.80 7.68
CA PHE A 153 0.27 -6.03 9.05
C PHE A 153 1.12 -5.23 10.02
N LYS A 154 0.46 -4.34 10.75
CA LYS A 154 1.02 -3.59 11.88
C LYS A 154 0.33 -4.09 13.14
N ASP A 155 1.00 -4.94 13.93
CA ASP A 155 0.39 -5.58 15.10
C ASP A 155 0.01 -4.55 16.17
N THR A 156 -1.28 -4.24 16.23
CA THR A 156 -1.82 -3.25 17.19
C THR A 156 -1.64 -3.65 18.64
N ARG A 157 -1.43 -4.94 18.95
CA ARG A 157 -1.12 -5.43 20.30
C ARG A 157 0.28 -4.97 20.71
N LYS A 158 1.28 -5.15 19.82
CA LYS A 158 2.65 -4.68 20.03
C LYS A 158 2.69 -3.15 20.15
N LEU A 159 1.90 -2.44 19.35
CA LEU A 159 1.76 -0.98 19.42
C LEU A 159 1.21 -0.53 20.78
N ALA A 160 0.14 -1.17 21.25
CA ALA A 160 -0.46 -0.86 22.55
C ALA A 160 0.49 -1.15 23.71
N ASP A 161 1.16 -2.29 23.68
CA ASP A 161 2.15 -2.68 24.70
C ASP A 161 3.28 -1.65 24.78
N GLN A 162 3.88 -1.27 23.65
CA GLN A 162 4.96 -0.30 23.61
C GLN A 162 4.51 1.11 24.06
N ALA A 163 3.30 1.51 23.69
CA ALA A 163 2.73 2.78 24.15
C ALA A 163 2.59 2.82 25.70
N VAL A 164 2.14 1.71 26.29
CA VAL A 164 2.03 1.59 27.75
C VAL A 164 3.42 1.60 28.40
N VAL A 165 4.39 0.86 27.86
CA VAL A 165 5.78 0.86 28.34
C VAL A 165 6.35 2.27 28.32
N ALA A 166 6.21 3.00 27.23
CA ALA A 166 6.68 4.37 27.11
C ALA A 166 5.99 5.33 28.08
N ALA A 167 4.67 5.20 28.26
CA ALA A 167 3.92 6.01 29.21
C ALA A 167 4.35 5.77 30.68
N VAL A 168 4.59 4.51 31.06
CA VAL A 168 5.05 4.14 32.41
C VAL A 168 6.45 4.70 32.68
N ALA A 169 7.39 4.56 31.73
CA ALA A 169 8.73 5.13 31.84
C ALA A 169 8.66 6.64 32.10
N TYR A 170 7.90 7.35 31.27
CA TYR A 170 7.72 8.80 31.38
C TYR A 170 7.12 9.20 32.77
N LEU A 171 6.10 8.49 33.24
CA LEU A 171 5.47 8.76 34.55
C LEU A 171 6.40 8.50 35.73
N ASN A 172 7.37 7.59 35.58
CA ASN A 172 8.40 7.31 36.55
C ASN A 172 9.58 8.32 36.52
N GLY A 173 9.56 9.26 35.55
CA GLY A 173 10.65 10.22 35.34
C GLY A 173 11.85 9.63 34.60
N GLU A 174 11.64 8.52 33.89
CA GLU A 174 12.61 7.88 33.03
C GLU A 174 12.39 8.33 31.56
N GLU A 175 13.45 8.32 30.76
CA GLU A 175 13.32 8.56 29.33
C GLU A 175 12.74 7.30 28.65
N PRO A 176 11.63 7.41 27.90
CA PRO A 176 11.11 6.29 27.13
C PRO A 176 12.14 5.81 26.10
N GLU A 177 12.19 4.50 25.87
CA GLU A 177 13.04 3.91 24.84
C GLU A 177 12.64 4.45 23.46
N ALA A 178 13.63 4.74 22.61
CA ALA A 178 13.46 5.18 21.24
C ALA A 178 14.53 4.52 20.37
N ASN A 179 14.13 4.15 19.13
CA ASN A 179 15.06 3.63 18.11
C ASN A 179 15.19 4.57 16.90
N ASP A 180 14.42 5.68 16.89
CA ASP A 180 14.57 6.81 15.96
C ASP A 180 14.53 8.12 16.75
N THR A 181 15.59 8.91 16.62
CA THR A 181 15.75 10.20 17.29
C THR A 181 16.03 11.36 16.32
N GLU A 182 15.87 11.13 15.01
CA GLU A 182 16.26 12.07 13.98
C GLU A 182 15.15 12.38 12.96
N THR A 183 14.25 11.44 12.68
CA THR A 183 13.34 11.54 11.54
C THR A 183 12.09 12.38 11.79
N TYR A 184 11.53 12.35 13.01
CA TYR A 184 10.20 12.91 13.27
C TYR A 184 10.27 14.30 13.90
N ASP A 185 10.45 15.32 13.07
CA ASP A 185 10.37 16.73 13.49
C ASP A 185 8.92 17.24 13.44
N ASN A 186 8.39 17.72 14.57
CA ASN A 186 7.06 18.27 14.67
C ASN A 186 7.01 19.80 14.52
N GLY A 187 8.10 20.42 14.06
CA GLY A 187 8.25 21.88 13.92
C GLY A 187 8.64 22.62 15.22
N VAL A 188 8.73 21.90 16.36
CA VAL A 188 9.19 22.42 17.64
C VAL A 188 10.44 21.67 18.10
N LYS A 189 10.43 20.38 17.89
CA LYS A 189 11.57 19.49 18.22
C LYS A 189 11.48 18.21 17.41
N VAL A 190 12.60 17.52 17.27
CA VAL A 190 12.59 16.11 16.88
C VAL A 190 12.00 15.28 18.00
N VAL A 191 10.98 14.48 17.70
CA VAL A 191 10.28 13.62 18.67
C VAL A 191 10.93 12.24 18.66
N PRO A 192 11.63 11.83 19.73
CA PRO A 192 12.15 10.47 19.82
C PRO A 192 11.00 9.46 19.68
N SER A 193 11.16 8.50 18.79
CA SER A 193 10.12 7.56 18.42
C SER A 193 10.61 6.12 18.56
N TYR A 194 9.72 5.22 18.97
CA TYR A 194 9.96 3.79 18.94
C TYR A 194 9.18 3.19 17.77
N LEU A 195 9.88 2.87 16.69
CA LEU A 195 9.29 2.32 15.47
C LEU A 195 9.25 0.80 15.57
N LEU A 196 8.05 0.25 15.40
CA LEU A 196 7.83 -1.18 15.33
C LEU A 196 7.92 -1.66 13.87
N GLU A 197 8.51 -2.83 13.68
CA GLU A 197 8.52 -3.49 12.37
C GLU A 197 7.12 -3.92 11.97
N SER A 198 6.86 -3.88 10.67
CA SER A 198 5.62 -4.35 10.05
C SER A 198 5.92 -5.57 9.17
N ASP A 199 4.91 -6.43 9.02
CA ASP A 199 5.00 -7.64 8.21
C ASP A 199 4.21 -7.49 6.92
N ILE A 200 4.71 -8.03 5.81
CA ILE A 200 3.94 -8.13 4.57
C ILE A 200 3.16 -9.45 4.60
N VAL A 201 1.85 -9.35 4.43
CA VAL A 201 0.94 -10.51 4.40
C VAL A 201 0.61 -10.83 2.95
N TYR A 202 1.02 -12.01 2.52
CA TYR A 202 0.67 -12.66 1.26
C TYR A 202 -0.21 -13.89 1.52
N ALA A 203 -0.82 -14.45 0.50
CA ALA A 203 -1.54 -15.71 0.62
C ALA A 203 -0.67 -16.85 1.19
N SER A 204 0.64 -16.83 0.90
CA SER A 204 1.62 -17.82 1.34
C SER A 204 1.88 -17.83 2.85
N ASN A 205 1.77 -16.68 3.55
CA ASN A 205 2.17 -16.54 4.96
C ASN A 205 1.03 -16.13 5.92
N ILE A 206 -0.21 -16.04 5.46
CA ILE A 206 -1.37 -15.66 6.30
C ILE A 206 -1.44 -16.48 7.59
N THR A 207 -1.29 -17.80 7.50
CA THR A 207 -1.42 -18.70 8.65
C THR A 207 -0.32 -18.48 9.68
N GLU A 208 0.87 -18.11 9.25
CA GLU A 208 2.00 -17.86 10.14
C GLU A 208 1.83 -16.54 10.90
N LEU A 209 1.35 -15.50 10.22
CA LEU A 209 1.32 -14.13 10.76
C LEU A 209 0.03 -13.79 11.51
N LEU A 210 -1.11 -14.37 11.10
CA LEU A 210 -2.44 -13.91 11.54
C LEU A 210 -3.27 -14.96 12.29
N VAL A 211 -2.78 -16.19 12.50
CA VAL A 211 -3.52 -17.28 13.18
C VAL A 211 -2.84 -17.69 14.53
#